data_dc93a38128806a63c0010f630f501423
#
_entry.id   dc93a38128806a63c0010f630f501423
#
_cell.length_a   1.000
_cell.length_b   1.000
_cell.length_c   1.000
_cell.angle_alpha   90.00
_cell.angle_beta   90.00
_cell.angle_gamma   90.00
#
_symmetry.space_group_name_H-M   'P 1'
#
loop_
_entity.id
_entity.type
_entity.pdbx_description
1 polymer ?
#
loop_
_entity_poly.entity_id
_entity_poly.type
_entity_poly.pdbx_seq_one_letter_code
_entity_poly.pdbx_strand_id
1 'polypeptide(L)'
;MSNVQVMLTDEQSASLKQYVFELAKESIAEAKRVAGLDKPFLKQKEMAAYLGISVNTLKKLEKLGLSSVTIDGLHLYSKEEAVKFLLQRQN
;
A
#
# COMPACT_ATOMS: atom_id res chain seq x y z
N MET A 1 15.95 -28.55 10.08
CA MET A 1 15.88 -28.10 10.57
C MET A 1 15.83 -27.86 11.14
N SER A 2 16.02 -27.59 11.26
CA SER A 2 16.08 -27.13 11.96
C SER A 2 15.78 -26.69 12.50
N ASN A 3 15.27 -26.77 12.38
CA ASN A 3 15.02 -26.20 13.19
C ASN A 3 15.54 -26.19 14.14
N VAL A 4 15.85 -26.30 13.59
CA VAL A 4 16.71 -25.92 14.60
C VAL A 4 16.13 -24.99 15.55
N GLN A 5 16.08 -25.38 16.61
CA GLN A 5 15.59 -24.54 17.57
C GLN A 5 16.63 -23.83 18.25
N VAL A 6 16.85 -22.69 17.86
CA VAL A 6 17.79 -21.84 18.46
C VAL A 6 17.10 -21.11 19.58
N MET A 7 17.71 -21.12 20.72
CA MET A 7 17.19 -20.35 21.82
C MET A 7 17.70 -18.95 21.68
N LEU A 8 16.91 -18.10 21.08
CA LEU A 8 17.28 -16.71 20.88
C LEU A 8 16.99 -15.90 22.13
N THR A 9 17.85 -14.92 22.40
CA THR A 9 17.54 -13.94 23.44
C THR A 9 16.44 -13.04 22.93
N ASP A 10 15.81 -12.29 23.80
CA ASP A 10 14.78 -11.35 23.39
C ASP A 10 15.32 -10.35 22.38
N GLU A 11 16.55 -9.88 22.58
CA GLU A 11 17.19 -8.97 21.65
C GLU A 11 17.39 -9.59 20.29
N GLN A 12 17.90 -10.82 20.25
CA GLN A 12 18.13 -11.51 18.98
C GLN A 12 16.82 -11.77 18.26
N SER A 13 15.78 -12.13 18.99
CA SER A 13 14.49 -12.38 18.43
C SER A 13 13.91 -11.09 17.83
N ALA A 14 14.04 -9.97 18.53
CA ALA A 14 13.57 -8.70 18.03
C ALA A 14 14.33 -8.26 16.79
N SER A 15 15.65 -8.48 16.78
CA SER A 15 16.48 -8.15 15.62
C SER A 15 16.10 -8.98 14.41
N LEU A 16 15.83 -10.26 14.61
CA LEU A 16 15.40 -11.12 13.52
C LEU A 16 14.06 -10.70 12.96
N LYS A 17 13.12 -10.37 13.84
CA LYS A 17 11.82 -9.88 13.40
C LYS A 17 11.93 -8.59 12.60
N GLN A 18 12.78 -7.69 13.04
CA GLN A 18 13.01 -6.44 12.35
C GLN A 18 13.60 -6.69 10.96
N TYR A 19 14.55 -7.60 10.86
CA TYR A 19 15.16 -7.94 9.59
C TYR A 19 14.13 -8.51 8.61
N VAL A 20 13.30 -9.44 9.07
CA VAL A 20 12.27 -10.03 8.24
C VAL A 20 11.26 -8.97 7.80
N PHE A 21 10.89 -8.07 8.72
CA PHE A 21 9.96 -6.98 8.41
C PHE A 21 10.52 -6.07 7.32
N GLU A 22 11.80 -5.71 7.43
CA GLU A 22 12.43 -4.85 6.44
C GLU A 22 12.51 -5.53 5.08
N LEU A 23 12.82 -6.82 5.04
CA LEU A 23 12.84 -7.58 3.79
C LEU A 23 11.46 -7.60 3.14
N ALA A 24 10.44 -7.85 3.93
CA ALA A 24 9.07 -7.88 3.42
C ALA A 24 8.68 -6.52 2.89
N LYS A 25 9.04 -5.47 3.61
CA LYS A 25 8.73 -4.11 3.19
C LYS A 25 9.39 -3.77 1.85
N GLU A 26 10.67 -4.14 1.70
CA GLU A 26 11.39 -3.91 0.46
C GLU A 26 10.78 -4.70 -0.70
N SER A 27 10.40 -5.95 -0.45
CA SER A 27 9.78 -6.78 -1.48
C SER A 27 8.46 -6.21 -1.96
N ILE A 28 7.65 -5.70 -1.04
CA ILE A 28 6.39 -5.08 -1.40
C ILE A 28 6.62 -3.80 -2.20
N ALA A 29 7.59 -2.99 -1.79
CA ALA A 29 7.92 -1.77 -2.52
C ALA A 29 8.40 -2.08 -3.93
N GLU A 30 9.24 -3.11 -4.09
CA GLU A 30 9.73 -3.50 -5.39
C GLU A 30 8.59 -4.02 -6.27
N ALA A 31 7.69 -4.82 -5.71
CA ALA A 31 6.54 -5.34 -6.44
C ALA A 31 5.66 -4.21 -6.94
N LYS A 32 5.43 -3.21 -6.10
CA LYS A 32 4.63 -2.05 -6.48
C LYS A 32 5.31 -1.25 -7.59
N ARG A 33 6.63 -1.08 -7.49
CA ARG A 33 7.39 -0.37 -8.50
C ARG A 33 7.29 -1.08 -9.86
N VAL A 34 7.45 -2.40 -9.86
CA VAL A 34 7.37 -3.18 -11.09
C VAL A 34 5.98 -3.11 -11.68
N ALA A 35 4.96 -3.06 -10.84
CA ALA A 35 3.58 -2.94 -11.31
C ALA A 35 3.22 -1.51 -11.72
N GLY A 36 4.14 -0.56 -11.56
CA GLY A 36 3.87 0.82 -11.92
C GLY A 36 3.07 1.58 -10.89
N LEU A 37 3.05 1.11 -9.65
CA LEU A 37 2.28 1.73 -8.58
C LEU A 37 3.10 2.68 -7.72
N ASP A 38 4.35 2.94 -8.09
CA ASP A 38 5.21 3.84 -7.32
C ASP A 38 5.11 5.31 -7.74
N LYS A 39 4.23 5.61 -8.69
CA LYS A 39 3.99 6.97 -9.14
C LYS A 39 3.13 7.72 -8.12
N PRO A 40 3.25 9.06 -8.04
CA PRO A 40 2.42 9.83 -7.10
C PRO A 40 0.95 9.90 -7.50
N PHE A 41 0.64 9.74 -8.79
CA PHE A 41 -0.73 9.73 -9.28
C PHE A 41 -0.99 8.42 -10.00
N LEU A 42 -2.13 7.83 -9.74
CA LEU A 42 -2.49 6.54 -10.29
C LEU A 42 -3.84 6.61 -11.02
N LYS A 43 -3.97 5.81 -12.06
CA LYS A 43 -5.25 5.65 -12.73
C LYS A 43 -6.19 4.86 -11.83
N GLN A 44 -7.47 4.82 -12.19
CA GLN A 44 -8.49 4.17 -11.37
C GLN A 44 -8.13 2.73 -10.99
N LYS A 45 -7.78 1.93 -11.99
CA LYS A 45 -7.43 0.54 -11.76
C LYS A 45 -6.18 0.41 -10.89
N GLU A 46 -5.21 1.26 -11.14
CA GLU A 46 -3.96 1.27 -10.38
C GLU A 46 -4.21 1.67 -8.93
N MET A 47 -5.05 2.67 -8.72
CA MET A 47 -5.35 3.13 -7.36
C MET A 47 -6.09 2.03 -6.57
N ALA A 48 -7.05 1.36 -7.22
CA ALA A 48 -7.75 0.25 -6.58
C ALA A 48 -6.76 -0.83 -6.15
N ALA A 49 -5.83 -1.19 -7.04
CA ALA A 49 -4.81 -2.17 -6.72
C ALA A 49 -3.89 -1.70 -5.59
N TYR A 50 -3.52 -0.42 -5.62
CA TYR A 50 -2.66 0.15 -4.60
C TYR A 50 -3.32 0.09 -3.22
N LEU A 51 -4.61 0.37 -3.15
CA LEU A 51 -5.35 0.34 -1.90
C LEU A 51 -5.82 -1.05 -1.51
N GLY A 52 -5.70 -2.02 -2.42
CA GLY A 52 -6.14 -3.39 -2.15
C GLY A 52 -7.64 -3.56 -2.17
N ILE A 53 -8.33 -2.76 -2.97
CA ILE A 53 -9.79 -2.79 -3.06
C ILE A 53 -10.23 -2.95 -4.51
N SER A 54 -11.51 -3.21 -4.72
CA SER A 54 -12.06 -3.31 -6.06
C SER A 54 -12.30 -1.90 -6.64
N VAL A 55 -12.41 -1.82 -7.96
CA VAL A 55 -12.73 -0.57 -8.62
C VAL A 55 -14.10 -0.07 -8.16
N ASN A 56 -15.05 -0.96 -7.95
CA ASN A 56 -16.36 -0.57 -7.46
C ASN A 56 -16.29 0.09 -6.08
N THR A 57 -15.46 -0.47 -5.20
CA THR A 57 -15.25 0.11 -3.87
C THR A 57 -14.60 1.49 -3.99
N LEU A 58 -13.63 1.63 -4.91
CA LEU A 58 -12.99 2.91 -5.13
C LEU A 58 -14.00 3.96 -5.59
N LYS A 59 -14.93 3.59 -6.47
CA LYS A 59 -15.98 4.50 -6.92
C LYS A 59 -16.88 4.93 -5.77
N LYS A 60 -17.13 4.02 -4.83
CA LYS A 60 -17.91 4.37 -3.65
C LYS A 60 -17.17 5.38 -2.78
N LEU A 61 -15.85 5.24 -2.67
CA LEU A 61 -15.05 6.20 -1.91
C LEU A 61 -15.11 7.58 -2.57
N GLU A 62 -15.13 7.64 -3.90
CA GLU A 62 -15.27 8.91 -4.58
C GLU A 62 -16.60 9.59 -4.23
N LYS A 63 -17.67 8.82 -4.15
CA LYS A 63 -18.96 9.35 -3.76
C LYS A 63 -18.95 9.88 -2.33
N LEU A 64 -18.06 9.35 -1.50
CA LEU A 64 -17.92 9.79 -0.13
C LEU A 64 -16.96 10.98 0.01
N GLY A 65 -16.34 11.41 -1.08
CA GLY A 65 -15.52 12.59 -1.07
C GLY A 65 -14.06 12.41 -1.46
N LEU A 66 -13.65 11.21 -1.87
CA LEU A 66 -12.29 11.01 -2.31
C LEU A 66 -12.01 11.84 -3.55
N SER A 67 -10.93 12.64 -3.49
CA SER A 67 -10.56 13.53 -4.58
C SER A 67 -9.99 12.79 -5.77
N SER A 68 -10.30 13.28 -6.96
CA SER A 68 -9.70 12.78 -8.18
C SER A 68 -9.62 13.94 -9.17
N VAL A 69 -8.80 13.76 -10.20
CA VAL A 69 -8.58 14.76 -11.23
C VAL A 69 -8.79 14.13 -12.58
N THR A 70 -9.55 14.77 -13.45
CA THR A 70 -9.73 14.29 -14.83
C THR A 70 -9.07 15.28 -15.77
N ILE A 71 -8.08 14.79 -16.53
CA ILE A 71 -7.34 15.59 -17.49
C ILE A 71 -7.29 14.82 -18.80
N ASP A 72 -7.80 15.42 -19.87
CA ASP A 72 -7.78 14.79 -21.20
C ASP A 72 -8.33 13.37 -21.20
N GLY A 73 -9.40 13.15 -20.46
CA GLY A 73 -10.01 11.84 -20.38
C GLY A 73 -9.33 10.87 -19.41
N LEU A 74 -8.21 11.29 -18.81
CA LEU A 74 -7.54 10.47 -17.81
C LEU A 74 -8.09 10.81 -16.43
N HIS A 75 -8.46 9.78 -15.70
CA HIS A 75 -8.98 9.93 -14.36
C HIS A 75 -7.89 9.52 -13.39
N LEU A 76 -7.33 10.46 -12.68
CA LEU A 76 -6.16 10.24 -11.81
C LEU A 76 -6.47 10.50 -10.36
N TYR A 77 -5.81 9.75 -9.49
CA TYR A 77 -5.96 9.88 -8.05
C TYR A 77 -4.58 10.13 -7.45
N SER A 78 -4.53 11.04 -6.49
CA SER A 78 -3.30 11.28 -5.74
C SER A 78 -3.18 10.25 -4.62
N LYS A 79 -2.05 9.57 -4.54
CA LYS A 79 -1.80 8.60 -3.46
C LYS A 79 -1.86 9.29 -2.11
N GLU A 80 -1.27 10.47 -2.03
CA GLU A 80 -1.25 11.23 -0.79
C GLU A 80 -2.66 11.57 -0.32
N GLU A 81 -3.49 12.07 -1.24
CA GLU A 81 -4.86 12.43 -0.90
C GLU A 81 -5.70 11.21 -0.54
N ALA A 82 -5.47 10.09 -1.23
CA ALA A 82 -6.20 8.87 -0.93
C ALA A 82 -5.87 8.36 0.48
N VAL A 83 -4.60 8.38 0.84
CA VAL A 83 -4.19 7.95 2.17
C VAL A 83 -4.77 8.88 3.23
N LYS A 84 -4.71 10.18 3.02
CA LYS A 84 -5.29 11.15 3.93
C LYS A 84 -6.78 10.92 4.12
N PHE A 85 -7.50 10.69 3.02
CA PHE A 85 -8.92 10.46 3.05
C PHE A 85 -9.27 9.26 3.92
N LEU A 86 -8.54 8.15 3.74
CA LEU A 86 -8.79 6.94 4.51
C LEU A 86 -8.44 7.12 5.99
N LEU A 87 -7.35 7.83 6.28
CA LEU A 87 -6.96 8.08 7.66
C LEU A 87 -7.98 8.95 8.39
N GLN A 88 -8.57 9.90 7.70
CA GLN A 88 -9.59 10.77 8.29
C GLN A 88 -10.87 10.02 8.63
N ARG A 89 -11.10 8.89 7.97
CA ARG A 89 -12.29 8.08 8.23
C ARG A 89 -12.03 6.95 9.21
N GLN A 90 -10.83 6.89 9.73
CA GLN A 90 -10.46 5.91 10.73
C GLN A 90 -11.01 6.35 12.07
N ASN A 91 -11.68 5.46 12.76
CA ASN A 91 -12.23 5.78 14.08
C ASN A 91 -11.50 5.04 15.17
#